data_73ee4952fe4413c8ce043460418dba76
#
_entry.id   73ee4952fe4413c8ce043460418dba76
#
_cell.length_a   1.000
_cell.length_b   1.000
_cell.length_c   1.000
_cell.angle_alpha   90.00
_cell.angle_beta   90.00
_cell.angle_gamma   90.00
#
_symmetry.space_group_name_H-M   'P 1'
#
loop_
_entity.id
_entity.type
_entity.pdbx_description
1 polymer ?
#
loop_
_entity_poly.entity_id
_entity_poly.type
_entity_poly.pdbx_seq_one_letter_code
_entity_poly.pdbx_strand_id
1 'polypeptide(L)'
;MHPFDIRTILFAKHAQHVVLIHFPIALFIIGVFFDFLGQWKRQQLLAVAAYYNLCVAAIATLPVVVTGIVAWQWELEGQKLKGILLMHLVMGCVSSVLICLVWFIHMRTRREQEDLPGYRLPIEAAAVGIVALTGHLGGFLSGVNG
;
A
#
# COMPACT_ATOMS: atom_id res chain seq x y z
N MET A 1 -23.32 15.48 -14.60
CA MET A 1 -22.79 15.31 -13.24
C MET A 1 -22.18 16.65 -12.82
N HIS A 2 -22.63 17.21 -11.71
CA HIS A 2 -21.97 18.40 -11.16
C HIS A 2 -20.66 17.98 -10.49
N PRO A 3 -19.49 18.53 -10.89
CA PRO A 3 -18.19 18.09 -10.37
C PRO A 3 -18.01 18.36 -8.86
N PHE A 4 -18.94 19.04 -8.22
CA PHE A 4 -18.95 19.34 -6.78
C PHE A 4 -20.10 18.66 -6.02
N ASP A 5 -20.75 17.65 -6.60
CA ASP A 5 -21.73 16.85 -5.86
C ASP A 5 -21.01 15.88 -4.94
N ILE A 6 -20.82 16.30 -3.69
CA ILE A 6 -20.11 15.56 -2.63
C ILE A 6 -20.74 14.17 -2.41
N ARG A 7 -22.06 14.04 -2.57
CA ARG A 7 -22.72 12.73 -2.44
C ARG A 7 -22.27 11.78 -3.54
N THR A 8 -22.29 12.21 -4.80
CA THR A 8 -21.85 11.38 -5.92
C THR A 8 -20.39 11.00 -5.79
N ILE A 9 -19.52 11.91 -5.31
CA ILE A 9 -18.09 11.64 -5.10
C ILE A 9 -17.87 10.67 -3.96
N LEU A 10 -18.53 10.85 -2.81
CA LEU A 10 -18.33 10.00 -1.63
C LEU A 10 -18.94 8.60 -1.78
N PHE A 11 -20.01 8.47 -2.55
CA PHE A 11 -20.70 7.18 -2.76
C PHE A 11 -20.31 6.47 -4.05
N ALA A 12 -19.47 7.06 -4.90
CA ALA A 12 -18.86 6.36 -6.03
C ALA A 12 -17.87 5.30 -5.49
N LYS A 13 -18.29 4.05 -5.44
CA LYS A 13 -17.57 2.93 -4.81
C LYS A 13 -16.17 2.73 -5.37
N HIS A 14 -16.01 2.93 -6.68
CA HIS A 14 -14.70 2.89 -7.35
C HIS A 14 -13.79 4.05 -6.91
N ALA A 15 -14.32 5.25 -6.80
CA ALA A 15 -13.56 6.42 -6.37
C ALA A 15 -12.99 6.26 -4.95
N GLN A 16 -13.73 5.62 -4.04
CA GLN A 16 -13.26 5.34 -2.69
C GLN A 16 -12.02 4.45 -2.70
N HIS A 17 -12.01 3.37 -3.48
CA HIS A 17 -10.85 2.49 -3.58
C HIS A 17 -9.65 3.25 -4.15
N VAL A 18 -9.84 3.98 -5.26
CA VAL A 18 -8.76 4.75 -5.91
C VAL A 18 -8.16 5.81 -4.97
N VAL A 19 -8.97 6.49 -4.17
CA VAL A 19 -8.47 7.46 -3.18
C VAL A 19 -7.72 6.76 -2.05
N LEU A 20 -8.28 5.68 -1.50
CA LEU A 20 -7.72 5.00 -0.33
C LEU A 20 -6.39 4.30 -0.60
N ILE A 21 -6.17 3.77 -1.82
CA ILE A 21 -4.90 3.09 -2.15
C ILE A 21 -3.68 3.99 -2.03
N HIS A 22 -3.84 5.31 -2.20
CA HIS A 22 -2.72 6.24 -2.14
C HIS A 22 -2.11 6.32 -0.73
N PHE A 23 -2.89 6.10 0.32
CA PHE A 23 -2.41 6.17 1.70
C PHE A 23 -1.38 5.08 2.02
N PRO A 24 -1.69 3.77 1.90
CA PRO A 24 -0.71 2.73 2.21
C PRO A 24 0.49 2.77 1.26
N ILE A 25 0.30 3.11 -0.03
CA ILE A 25 1.40 3.22 -1.00
C ILE A 25 2.37 4.33 -0.58
N ALA A 26 1.88 5.55 -0.36
CA ALA A 26 2.72 6.69 -0.01
C ALA A 26 3.42 6.50 1.35
N LEU A 27 2.67 6.08 2.36
CA LEU A 27 3.19 5.86 3.71
C LEU A 27 4.23 4.73 3.74
N PHE A 28 4.03 3.66 2.96
CA PHE A 28 4.97 2.56 2.88
C PHE A 28 6.28 3.00 2.22
N ILE A 29 6.20 3.67 1.06
CA ILE A 29 7.40 4.16 0.34
C ILE A 29 8.18 5.15 1.20
N ILE A 30 7.50 6.09 1.85
CA ILE A 30 8.15 7.07 2.74
C ILE A 30 8.71 6.38 3.98
N GLY A 31 8.02 5.39 4.54
CA GLY A 31 8.49 4.60 5.67
C GLY A 31 9.81 3.88 5.35
N VAL A 32 9.87 3.17 4.23
CA VAL A 32 11.09 2.50 3.75
C VAL A 32 12.21 3.51 3.47
N PHE A 33 11.88 4.64 2.84
CA PHE A 33 12.87 5.70 2.61
C PHE A 33 13.44 6.25 3.92
N PHE A 34 12.63 6.49 4.93
CA PHE A 34 13.09 6.95 6.23
C PHE A 34 13.90 5.88 6.99
N ASP A 35 13.55 4.60 6.84
CA ASP A 35 14.37 3.53 7.42
C ASP A 35 15.77 3.50 6.82
N PHE A 36 15.85 3.49 5.49
CA PHE A 36 17.13 3.53 4.78
C PHE A 36 17.96 4.77 5.17
N LEU A 37 17.33 5.95 5.16
CA LEU A 37 18.01 7.20 5.49
C LEU A 37 18.42 7.26 6.97
N GLY A 38 17.59 6.74 7.86
CA GLY A 38 17.86 6.64 9.30
C GLY A 38 19.06 5.76 9.60
N GLN A 39 19.16 4.63 8.91
CA GLN A 39 20.32 3.74 9.00
C GLN A 39 21.58 4.41 8.44
N TRP A 40 21.50 5.00 7.25
CA TRP A 40 22.65 5.63 6.60
C TRP A 40 23.19 6.80 7.42
N LYS A 41 22.29 7.65 7.94
CA LYS A 41 22.68 8.83 8.73
C LYS A 41 22.80 8.57 10.23
N ARG A 42 22.50 7.35 10.69
CA ARG A 42 22.44 6.97 12.11
C ARG A 42 21.54 7.90 12.93
N GLN A 43 20.40 8.29 12.37
CA GLN A 43 19.46 9.21 13.00
C GLN A 43 18.23 8.48 13.55
N GLN A 44 18.12 8.40 14.87
CA GLN A 44 17.05 7.76 15.59
C GLN A 44 15.65 8.32 15.23
N LEU A 45 15.55 9.64 15.00
CA LEU A 45 14.28 10.28 14.64
C LEU A 45 13.71 9.70 13.33
N LEU A 46 14.56 9.45 12.34
CA LEU A 46 14.14 8.86 11.07
C LEU A 46 13.70 7.41 11.23
N ALA A 47 14.37 6.63 12.09
CA ALA A 47 13.95 5.27 12.40
C ALA A 47 12.57 5.23 13.10
N VAL A 48 12.30 6.20 13.98
CA VAL A 48 10.98 6.34 14.62
C VAL A 48 9.92 6.73 13.60
N ALA A 49 10.22 7.69 12.71
CA ALA A 49 9.33 8.10 11.64
C ALA A 49 9.02 6.94 10.68
N ALA A 50 10.05 6.15 10.30
CA ALA A 50 9.90 4.93 9.51
C ALA A 50 8.88 3.98 10.13
N TYR A 51 9.08 3.64 11.41
CA TYR A 51 8.19 2.72 12.14
C TYR A 51 6.73 3.16 12.10
N TYR A 52 6.44 4.43 12.39
CA TYR A 52 5.06 4.91 12.41
C TYR A 52 4.44 4.96 11.01
N ASN A 53 5.20 5.34 9.98
CA ASN A 53 4.72 5.30 8.61
C ASN A 53 4.38 3.87 8.17
N LEU A 54 5.25 2.90 8.48
CA LEU A 54 5.01 1.48 8.17
C LEU A 54 3.81 0.92 8.94
N CYS A 55 3.65 1.32 10.20
CA CYS A 55 2.50 0.93 11.02
C CYS A 55 1.18 1.43 10.41
N VAL A 56 1.11 2.72 10.09
CA VAL A 56 -0.11 3.30 9.49
C VAL A 56 -0.36 2.74 8.10
N ALA A 57 0.69 2.48 7.30
CA ALA A 57 0.57 1.81 6.00
C ALA A 57 -0.07 0.42 6.14
N ALA A 58 0.39 -0.39 7.10
CA ALA A 58 -0.17 -1.72 7.35
C ALA A 58 -1.65 -1.67 7.77
N ILE A 59 -2.01 -0.74 8.66
CA ILE A 59 -3.41 -0.53 9.08
C ILE A 59 -4.27 -0.07 7.89
N ALA A 60 -3.77 0.87 7.10
CA ALA A 60 -4.48 1.43 5.94
C ALA A 60 -4.69 0.39 4.81
N THR A 61 -3.93 -0.71 4.80
CA THR A 61 -4.12 -1.80 3.84
C THR A 61 -5.48 -2.48 4.01
N LEU A 62 -6.01 -2.58 5.24
CA LEU A 62 -7.28 -3.24 5.52
C LEU A 62 -8.46 -2.61 4.78
N PRO A 63 -8.74 -1.30 4.92
CA PRO A 63 -9.83 -0.66 4.17
C PRO A 63 -9.60 -0.70 2.66
N VAL A 64 -8.35 -0.68 2.20
CA VAL A 64 -8.03 -0.79 0.76
C VAL A 64 -8.44 -2.16 0.21
N VAL A 65 -8.12 -3.24 0.89
CA VAL A 65 -8.53 -4.60 0.48
C VAL A 65 -10.06 -4.70 0.45
N VAL A 66 -10.73 -4.22 1.49
CA VAL A 66 -12.21 -4.24 1.55
C VAL A 66 -12.82 -3.45 0.40
N THR A 67 -12.37 -2.22 0.16
CA THR A 67 -12.90 -1.39 -0.92
C THR A 67 -12.57 -1.94 -2.31
N GLY A 68 -11.43 -2.62 -2.47
CA GLY A 68 -11.08 -3.32 -3.72
C GLY A 68 -12.03 -4.48 -4.03
N ILE A 69 -12.37 -5.29 -3.03
CA ILE A 69 -13.36 -6.38 -3.17
C ILE A 69 -14.74 -5.80 -3.48
N VAL A 70 -15.13 -4.73 -2.79
CA VAL A 70 -16.40 -4.03 -3.03
C VAL A 70 -16.45 -3.48 -4.46
N ALA A 71 -15.41 -2.84 -4.93
CA ALA A 71 -15.32 -2.31 -6.29
C ALA A 71 -15.45 -3.45 -7.33
N TRP A 72 -14.76 -4.56 -7.12
CA TRP A 72 -14.88 -5.71 -8.02
C TRP A 72 -16.29 -6.27 -8.08
N GLN A 73 -16.97 -6.42 -6.95
CA GLN A 73 -18.31 -7.01 -6.88
C GLN A 73 -19.40 -6.10 -7.47
N TRP A 74 -19.32 -4.80 -7.23
CA TRP A 74 -20.41 -3.88 -7.58
C TRP A 74 -20.12 -2.99 -8.79
N GLU A 75 -18.88 -2.60 -9.05
CA GLU A 75 -18.54 -1.80 -10.22
C GLU A 75 -18.24 -2.66 -11.45
N LEU A 76 -17.55 -3.77 -11.23
CA LEU A 76 -17.19 -4.71 -12.29
C LEU A 76 -18.15 -5.91 -12.36
N GLU A 77 -19.30 -5.86 -11.67
CA GLU A 77 -20.34 -6.89 -11.69
C GLU A 77 -19.79 -8.31 -11.47
N GLY A 78 -18.74 -8.47 -10.67
CA GLY A 78 -18.08 -9.75 -10.44
C GLY A 78 -17.46 -10.37 -11.70
N GLN A 79 -16.99 -9.54 -12.65
CA GLN A 79 -16.34 -10.04 -13.87
C GLN A 79 -15.30 -11.11 -13.56
N LYS A 80 -15.15 -12.06 -14.50
CA LYS A 80 -14.13 -13.10 -14.39
C LYS A 80 -12.75 -12.48 -14.27
N LEU A 81 -12.00 -12.90 -13.25
CA LEU A 81 -10.63 -12.47 -13.00
C LEU A 81 -9.70 -12.95 -14.12
N LYS A 82 -9.40 -12.07 -15.07
CA LYS A 82 -8.52 -12.33 -16.23
C LYS A 82 -7.67 -11.11 -16.54
N GLY A 83 -6.54 -11.33 -17.19
CA GLY A 83 -5.66 -10.27 -17.67
C GLY A 83 -5.21 -9.32 -16.57
N ILE A 84 -5.31 -8.01 -16.80
CA ILE A 84 -4.84 -6.95 -15.90
C ILE A 84 -5.57 -6.99 -14.56
N LEU A 85 -6.87 -7.31 -14.55
CA LEU A 85 -7.66 -7.41 -13.31
C LEU A 85 -7.13 -8.51 -12.39
N LEU A 86 -6.84 -9.70 -12.94
CA LEU A 86 -6.23 -10.78 -12.16
C LEU A 86 -4.83 -10.40 -11.67
N MET A 87 -4.00 -9.81 -12.55
CA MET A 87 -2.67 -9.35 -12.16
C MET A 87 -2.74 -8.33 -11.03
N HIS A 88 -3.62 -7.33 -11.13
CA HIS A 88 -3.79 -6.32 -10.10
C HIS A 88 -4.23 -6.94 -8.76
N LEU A 89 -5.17 -7.89 -8.78
CA LEU A 89 -5.60 -8.60 -7.58
C LEU A 89 -4.44 -9.36 -6.92
N VAL A 90 -3.71 -10.17 -7.70
CA VAL A 90 -2.57 -10.96 -7.18
C VAL A 90 -1.50 -10.03 -6.62
N MET A 91 -1.11 -9.01 -7.38
CA MET A 91 -0.11 -8.04 -6.95
C MET A 91 -0.57 -7.23 -5.74
N GLY A 92 -1.86 -6.90 -5.65
CA GLY A 92 -2.46 -6.25 -4.49
C GLY A 92 -2.38 -7.11 -3.22
N CYS A 93 -2.68 -8.41 -3.33
CA CYS A 93 -2.53 -9.36 -2.24
C CYS A 93 -1.05 -9.48 -1.81
N VAL A 94 -0.13 -9.63 -2.76
CA VAL A 94 1.31 -9.72 -2.48
C VAL A 94 1.81 -8.42 -1.83
N SER A 95 1.42 -7.26 -2.34
CA SER A 95 1.76 -5.96 -1.74
C SER A 95 1.26 -5.85 -0.30
N SER A 96 0.01 -6.25 -0.05
CA SER A 96 -0.58 -6.20 1.29
C SER A 96 0.19 -7.08 2.28
N VAL A 97 0.56 -8.29 1.87
CA VAL A 97 1.35 -9.21 2.68
C VAL A 97 2.75 -8.64 2.94
N LEU A 98 3.40 -8.06 1.93
CA LEU A 98 4.74 -7.48 2.09
C LEU A 98 4.73 -6.24 2.99
N ILE A 99 3.75 -5.36 2.87
CA ILE A 99 3.59 -4.19 3.76
C ILE A 99 3.45 -4.66 5.22
N CYS A 100 2.58 -5.65 5.46
CA CYS A 100 2.40 -6.22 6.80
C CYS A 100 3.66 -6.92 7.31
N LEU A 101 4.37 -7.66 6.45
CA LEU A 101 5.62 -8.34 6.80
C LEU A 101 6.71 -7.36 7.20
N VAL A 102 6.94 -6.31 6.40
CA VAL A 102 7.92 -5.26 6.72
C VAL A 102 7.58 -4.59 8.03
N TRP A 103 6.33 -4.17 8.22
CA TRP A 103 5.88 -3.61 9.50
C TRP A 103 6.11 -4.59 10.67
N PHE A 104 5.79 -5.88 10.48
CA PHE A 104 5.97 -6.90 11.53
C PHE A 104 7.43 -7.07 11.93
N ILE A 105 8.38 -7.05 10.98
CA ILE A 105 9.82 -7.07 11.26
C ILE A 105 10.20 -5.90 12.15
N HIS A 106 9.80 -4.68 11.79
CA HIS A 106 10.09 -3.47 12.57
C HIS A 106 9.44 -3.50 13.96
N MET A 107 8.19 -3.95 14.04
CA MET A 107 7.45 -4.06 15.31
C MET A 107 8.12 -5.05 16.26
N ARG A 108 8.49 -6.22 15.74
CA ARG A 108 9.12 -7.27 16.54
C ARG A 108 10.47 -6.81 17.08
N THR A 109 11.35 -6.30 16.22
CA THR A 109 12.67 -5.82 16.59
C THR A 109 12.60 -4.70 17.63
N ARG A 110 11.68 -3.74 17.45
CA ARG A 110 11.45 -2.67 18.42
C ARG A 110 10.95 -3.19 19.78
N ARG A 111 10.11 -4.22 19.78
CA ARG A 111 9.57 -4.83 20.99
C ARG A 111 10.62 -5.63 21.74
N GLU A 112 11.50 -6.30 21.01
CA GLU A 112 12.59 -7.11 21.57
C GLU A 112 13.83 -6.26 21.92
N GLN A 113 13.82 -4.96 21.61
CA GLN A 113 14.94 -4.01 21.79
C GLN A 113 16.22 -4.45 21.06
N GLU A 114 16.05 -5.12 19.94
CA GLU A 114 17.13 -5.61 19.09
C GLU A 114 17.43 -4.64 17.95
N ASP A 115 18.60 -4.80 17.33
CA ASP A 115 18.95 -4.08 16.12
C ASP A 115 18.17 -4.64 14.91
N LEU A 116 17.74 -3.74 14.03
CA LEU A 116 17.04 -4.13 12.81
C LEU A 116 17.93 -5.02 11.92
N PRO A 117 17.45 -6.21 11.52
CA PRO A 117 18.24 -7.15 10.75
C PRO A 117 18.54 -6.61 9.33
N GLY A 118 19.78 -6.80 8.86
CA GLY A 118 20.23 -6.30 7.56
C GLY A 118 19.46 -6.88 6.36
N TYR A 119 18.90 -8.08 6.48
CA TYR A 119 18.11 -8.73 5.44
C TYR A 119 16.80 -8.00 5.12
N ARG A 120 16.35 -7.08 6.00
CA ARG A 120 15.13 -6.30 5.74
C ARG A 120 15.26 -5.39 4.53
N LEU A 121 16.43 -4.80 4.30
CA LEU A 121 16.64 -3.84 3.21
C LEU A 121 16.31 -4.38 1.81
N PRO A 122 16.79 -5.57 1.40
CA PRO A 122 16.38 -6.16 0.13
C PRO A 122 14.88 -6.51 0.09
N ILE A 123 14.28 -6.90 1.22
CA ILE A 123 12.84 -7.16 1.30
C ILE A 123 12.06 -5.86 1.10
N GLU A 124 12.45 -4.79 1.76
CA GLU A 124 11.84 -3.46 1.63
C GLU A 124 11.97 -2.91 0.20
N ALA A 125 13.15 -3.03 -0.41
CA ALA A 125 13.37 -2.59 -1.79
C ALA A 125 12.49 -3.37 -2.78
N ALA A 126 12.42 -4.70 -2.63
CA ALA A 126 11.55 -5.53 -3.45
C ALA A 126 10.07 -5.18 -3.23
N ALA A 127 9.66 -4.98 -1.97
CA ALA A 127 8.30 -4.61 -1.63
C ALA A 127 7.90 -3.25 -2.23
N VAL A 128 8.78 -2.24 -2.19
CA VAL A 128 8.54 -0.94 -2.85
C VAL A 128 8.31 -1.12 -4.35
N GLY A 129 9.12 -1.93 -5.04
CA GLY A 129 8.95 -2.23 -6.46
C GLY A 129 7.60 -2.88 -6.77
N ILE A 130 7.19 -3.86 -5.95
CA ILE A 130 5.90 -4.56 -6.11
C ILE A 130 4.72 -3.62 -5.82
N VAL A 131 4.80 -2.82 -4.77
CA VAL A 131 3.76 -1.84 -4.42
C VAL A 131 3.60 -0.79 -5.53
N ALA A 132 4.71 -0.28 -6.08
CA ALA A 132 4.68 0.68 -7.18
C ALA A 132 4.06 0.07 -8.46
N LEU A 133 4.42 -1.17 -8.79
CA LEU A 133 3.85 -1.90 -9.93
C LEU A 133 2.35 -2.14 -9.73
N THR A 134 1.92 -2.51 -8.52
CA THR A 134 0.51 -2.68 -8.18
C THR A 134 -0.29 -1.40 -8.38
N GLY A 135 0.25 -0.26 -7.93
CA GLY A 135 -0.36 1.06 -8.15
C GLY A 135 -0.45 1.40 -9.64
N HIS A 136 0.58 1.10 -10.42
CA HIS A 136 0.59 1.31 -11.87
C HIS A 136 -0.50 0.48 -12.58
N LEU A 137 -0.64 -0.80 -12.23
CA LEU A 137 -1.72 -1.65 -12.75
C LEU A 137 -3.11 -1.13 -12.38
N GLY A 138 -3.28 -0.60 -11.17
CA GLY A 138 -4.52 0.06 -10.75
C GLY A 138 -4.84 1.30 -11.58
N GLY A 139 -3.81 2.06 -11.98
CA GLY A 139 -3.95 3.20 -12.88
C GLY A 139 -4.51 2.82 -14.26
N PHE A 140 -4.07 1.70 -14.83
CA PHE A 140 -4.65 1.16 -16.06
C PHE A 140 -6.12 0.77 -15.89
N LEU A 141 -6.46 0.11 -14.80
CA LEU A 141 -7.84 -0.31 -14.52
C LEU A 141 -8.79 0.85 -14.28
N SER A 142 -8.29 1.96 -13.74
CA SER A 142 -9.08 3.19 -13.52
C SER A 142 -9.22 4.07 -14.77
N GLY A 143 -8.59 3.70 -15.89
CA GLY A 143 -8.60 4.46 -17.13
C GLY A 143 -7.71 5.71 -17.14
N VAL A 144 -6.86 5.89 -16.12
CA VAL A 144 -5.93 7.04 -16.04
C VAL A 144 -4.79 6.91 -17.05
N ASN A 145 -4.40 5.68 -17.39
CA ASN A 145 -3.28 5.36 -18.27
C ASN A 145 -3.72 4.70 -19.60
N GLY A 146 -4.99 4.84 -19.97
CA GLY A 146 -5.59 4.30 -21.18
C GLY A 146 -5.82 5.35 -22.25
#